data_f1a73aabc72ca5ae922dca69055a8b4d
#
_entry.id   f1a73aabc72ca5ae922dca69055a8b4d
#
_cell.length_a   1.000
_cell.length_b   1.000
_cell.length_c   1.000
_cell.angle_alpha   90.00
_cell.angle_beta   90.00
_cell.angle_gamma   90.00
#
_symmetry.space_group_name_H-M   'P 1'
#
loop_
_entity.id
_entity.type
_entity.pdbx_description
1 polymer ?
#
loop_
_entity_poly.entity_id
_entity_poly.type
_entity_poly.pdbx_seq_one_letter_code
_entity_poly.pdbx_strand_id
1 'polypeptide(L)'
;MPHIKIELSCTIQPGTCIIKDAISIFRSNEMEENGITFADYIVNRVCPDNRFLEEMNRVIPWWEIQDWFSVHVKRNHNRSGRPAYPIMLMFKIHLLQQWYNLSDRQAEFQINDRLSFRKFLGLGIEESVPDATTIENFRHQILEQQNIGKGLIKVLDKYFREIGLIKKEGNLVDATFLQANSKCHKNLNQNSDKDARAGYKGFGYSGTINMDKKSKLIRNVYVTPANILDFKALDPVLLGDEKEIYADRGYAPCRKSLSERFPNTKLGIMFKRHRGKQGEPAPELNDKEKELNVNCAKIRARVEHAFGVMKSKFGFSRIMYRTLERAGVKFESLAIAYNFYRLGFLMRTKDNCA
;
A
#
# COMPACT_ATOMS: atom_id res chain seq x y z
N MET A 1 24.17 21.97 21.77
CA MET A 1 22.92 21.99 22.54
C MET A 1 22.78 20.62 23.19
N PRO A 2 22.65 20.50 24.50
CA PRO A 2 22.69 19.21 25.18
C PRO A 2 21.36 18.46 25.03
N HIS A 3 21.47 17.20 24.61
CA HIS A 3 20.35 16.24 24.65
C HIS A 3 20.01 15.92 26.10
N ILE A 4 18.86 16.38 26.58
CA ILE A 4 18.32 15.95 27.87
C ILE A 4 17.59 14.63 27.66
N LYS A 5 18.21 13.52 28.05
CA LYS A 5 17.53 12.23 28.26
C LYS A 5 16.73 12.33 29.54
N ILE A 6 15.41 12.39 29.46
CA ILE A 6 14.54 12.20 30.61
C ILE A 6 14.24 10.70 30.71
N GLU A 7 14.98 9.98 31.54
CA GLU A 7 14.60 8.66 32.03
C GLU A 7 13.55 8.84 33.14
N LEU A 8 12.27 8.65 32.80
CA LEU A 8 11.18 8.56 33.76
C LEU A 8 10.90 7.10 34.10
N SER A 9 11.65 6.56 35.06
CA SER A 9 11.27 5.35 35.79
C SER A 9 10.25 5.74 36.87
N CYS A 10 8.96 5.59 36.61
CA CYS A 10 7.92 5.80 37.62
C CYS A 10 7.12 4.50 37.81
N THR A 11 7.39 3.80 38.88
CA THR A 11 6.57 2.72 39.45
C THR A 11 5.24 3.32 39.92
N ILE A 12 4.15 2.94 39.26
CA ILE A 12 2.79 3.41 39.59
C ILE A 12 2.34 2.69 40.86
N GLN A 13 2.15 3.44 41.95
CA GLN A 13 1.40 2.96 43.10
C GLN A 13 -0.13 3.08 42.84
N PRO A 14 -0.94 2.07 43.16
CA PRO A 14 -2.38 2.15 43.00
C PRO A 14 -2.98 3.14 44.00
N GLY A 15 -3.55 4.22 43.50
CA GLY A 15 -4.27 5.22 44.32
C GLY A 15 -3.96 6.68 44.07
N THR A 16 -2.98 7.04 43.25
CA THR A 16 -2.66 8.44 42.92
C THR A 16 -3.61 8.98 41.86
N CYS A 17 -4.24 10.13 42.17
CA CYS A 17 -5.18 10.80 41.27
C CYS A 17 -4.41 11.41 40.11
N ILE A 18 -4.46 10.73 38.93
CA ILE A 18 -3.78 11.13 37.68
C ILE A 18 -3.99 12.62 37.35
N ILE A 19 -5.15 13.19 37.71
CA ILE A 19 -5.50 14.59 37.48
C ILE A 19 -4.66 15.53 38.34
N LYS A 20 -4.33 15.17 39.60
CA LYS A 20 -3.55 16.05 40.52
C LYS A 20 -2.09 16.13 40.06
N ASP A 21 -1.51 15.02 39.59
CA ASP A 21 -0.13 15.02 39.10
C ASP A 21 -0.01 15.78 37.78
N ALA A 22 -1.02 15.63 36.88
CA ALA A 22 -1.10 16.36 35.63
C ALA A 22 -1.22 17.88 35.84
N ILE A 23 -2.02 18.34 36.83
CA ILE A 23 -2.17 19.75 37.15
C ILE A 23 -0.88 20.34 37.75
N SER A 24 -0.12 19.54 38.52
CA SER A 24 1.14 19.99 39.09
C SER A 24 2.23 20.21 38.02
N ILE A 25 2.29 19.32 37.01
CA ILE A 25 3.21 19.41 35.88
C ILE A 25 2.81 20.55 34.93
N PHE A 26 1.52 20.76 34.73
CA PHE A 26 1.02 21.87 33.91
C PHE A 26 1.35 23.26 34.51
N ARG A 27 1.54 23.37 35.82
CA ARG A 27 1.98 24.60 36.49
C ARG A 27 3.49 24.88 36.38
N SER A 28 4.31 23.91 35.93
CA SER A 28 5.71 24.15 35.59
C SER A 28 5.79 24.76 34.20
N ASN A 29 6.40 25.94 34.08
CA ASN A 29 6.52 26.74 32.82
C ASN A 29 7.15 26.03 31.62
N GLU A 30 7.59 24.78 31.75
CA GLU A 30 8.22 23.98 30.69
C GLU A 30 7.27 23.52 29.57
N MET A 31 5.94 23.56 29.80
CA MET A 31 4.97 23.07 28.79
C MET A 31 4.50 24.18 27.84
N GLU A 32 4.54 25.45 28.27
CA GLU A 32 4.18 26.59 27.39
C GLU A 32 5.21 26.82 26.27
N GLU A 33 6.50 26.53 26.52
CA GLU A 33 7.55 26.69 25.52
C GLU A 33 7.47 25.70 24.36
N ASN A 34 6.79 24.55 24.53
CA ASN A 34 6.68 23.49 23.51
C ASN A 34 5.32 23.45 22.78
N GLY A 35 4.39 24.35 23.11
CA GLY A 35 3.05 24.39 22.48
C GLY A 35 2.18 23.13 22.76
N ILE A 36 2.51 22.34 23.78
CA ILE A 36 1.75 21.15 24.19
C ILE A 36 0.66 21.57 25.16
N THR A 37 -0.61 21.33 24.81
CA THR A 37 -1.73 21.61 25.70
C THR A 37 -1.87 20.56 26.80
N PHE A 38 -2.55 20.90 27.90
CA PHE A 38 -2.92 19.94 28.96
C PHE A 38 -3.74 18.76 28.38
N ALA A 39 -4.60 19.02 27.42
CA ALA A 39 -5.36 18.02 26.72
C ALA A 39 -4.46 17.05 25.94
N ASP A 40 -3.44 17.54 25.25
CA ASP A 40 -2.46 16.71 24.52
C ASP A 40 -1.64 15.84 25.47
N TYR A 41 -1.29 16.37 26.65
CA TYR A 41 -0.61 15.58 27.68
C TYR A 41 -1.48 14.42 28.19
N ILE A 42 -2.76 14.68 28.48
CA ILE A 42 -3.71 13.65 28.90
C ILE A 42 -3.88 12.58 27.80
N VAL A 43 -4.05 12.99 26.54
CA VAL A 43 -4.18 12.07 25.39
C VAL A 43 -2.96 11.16 25.27
N ASN A 44 -1.77 11.72 25.33
CA ASN A 44 -0.54 10.94 25.21
C ASN A 44 -0.39 9.90 26.34
N ARG A 45 -0.96 10.20 27.53
CA ARG A 45 -0.87 9.30 28.71
C ARG A 45 -2.02 8.30 28.80
N VAL A 46 -3.22 8.68 28.39
CA VAL A 46 -4.46 7.89 28.57
C VAL A 46 -4.90 7.17 27.28
N CYS A 47 -4.43 7.64 26.11
CA CYS A 47 -4.81 7.02 24.86
C CYS A 47 -4.28 5.58 24.79
N PRO A 48 -5.17 4.58 24.62
CA PRO A 48 -4.74 3.20 24.45
C PRO A 48 -3.78 3.09 23.26
N ASP A 49 -2.65 2.45 23.49
CA ASP A 49 -1.64 2.27 22.44
C ASP A 49 -2.21 1.49 21.26
N ASN A 50 -2.32 2.14 20.13
CA ASN A 50 -2.55 1.45 18.88
C ASN A 50 -1.19 0.99 18.33
N ARG A 51 -0.73 -0.18 18.81
CA ARG A 51 0.58 -0.74 18.47
C ARG A 51 0.88 -0.74 16.98
N PHE A 52 -0.15 -0.95 16.14
CA PHE A 52 0.03 -0.93 14.69
C PHE A 52 0.37 0.48 14.17
N LEU A 53 -0.38 1.51 14.58
CA LEU A 53 -0.15 2.87 14.11
C LEU A 53 1.16 3.46 14.66
N GLU A 54 1.52 3.15 15.88
CA GLU A 54 2.82 3.54 16.47
C GLU A 54 3.99 2.90 15.72
N GLU A 55 3.88 1.61 15.42
CA GLU A 55 4.85 0.92 14.60
C GLU A 55 4.98 1.56 13.20
N MET A 56 3.85 1.87 12.56
CA MET A 56 3.86 2.54 11.25
C MET A 56 4.53 3.91 11.33
N ASN A 57 4.27 4.70 12.37
CA ASN A 57 4.96 5.98 12.56
C ASN A 57 6.48 5.83 12.71
N ARG A 58 6.93 4.75 13.35
CA ARG A 58 8.36 4.47 13.59
C ARG A 58 9.09 3.95 12.34
N VAL A 59 8.46 3.05 11.57
CA VAL A 59 9.16 2.32 10.50
C VAL A 59 9.05 2.96 9.12
N ILE A 60 8.00 3.76 8.87
CA ILE A 60 7.81 4.41 7.57
C ILE A 60 8.83 5.55 7.42
N PRO A 61 9.54 5.61 6.28
CA PRO A 61 10.52 6.68 6.00
C PRO A 61 9.80 7.97 5.60
N TRP A 62 9.16 8.63 6.57
CA TRP A 62 8.35 9.84 6.31
C TRP A 62 9.14 10.96 5.64
N TRP A 63 10.42 11.08 5.96
CA TRP A 63 11.31 12.08 5.40
C TRP A 63 11.56 11.87 3.90
N GLU A 64 11.78 10.62 3.43
CA GLU A 64 11.91 10.30 2.01
C GLU A 64 10.64 10.64 1.23
N ILE A 65 9.48 10.36 1.83
CA ILE A 65 8.18 10.63 1.23
C ILE A 65 7.94 12.14 1.16
N GLN A 66 8.28 12.87 2.22
CA GLN A 66 8.13 14.32 2.28
C GLN A 66 9.03 15.02 1.26
N ASP A 67 10.29 14.63 1.18
CA ASP A 67 11.24 15.18 0.20
C ASP A 67 10.75 14.93 -1.22
N TRP A 68 10.29 13.71 -1.49
CA TRP A 68 9.73 13.38 -2.80
C TRP A 68 8.48 14.22 -3.12
N PHE A 69 7.56 14.38 -2.18
CA PHE A 69 6.38 15.23 -2.37
C PHE A 69 6.75 16.69 -2.61
N SER A 70 7.74 17.22 -1.93
CA SER A 70 8.16 18.63 -2.07
C SER A 70 8.60 18.97 -3.50
N VAL A 71 9.19 18.00 -4.20
CA VAL A 71 9.67 18.13 -5.57
C VAL A 71 8.59 17.86 -6.62
N HIS A 72 7.74 16.86 -6.38
CA HIS A 72 6.86 16.32 -7.43
C HIS A 72 5.41 16.79 -7.33
N VAL A 73 4.96 17.25 -6.16
CA VAL A 73 3.58 17.70 -6.00
C VAL A 73 3.45 19.19 -6.23
N LYS A 74 2.75 19.53 -7.30
CA LYS A 74 2.42 20.93 -7.62
C LYS A 74 1.18 21.34 -6.86
N ARG A 75 1.30 22.35 -5.99
CA ARG A 75 0.19 23.01 -5.32
C ARG A 75 0.06 24.44 -5.83
N ASN A 76 -1.17 24.85 -6.09
CA ASN A 76 -1.45 26.24 -6.46
C ASN A 76 -1.47 27.11 -5.20
N HIS A 77 -0.34 27.74 -4.87
CA HIS A 77 -0.21 28.62 -3.71
C HIS A 77 -0.91 29.98 -3.87
N ASN A 78 -1.31 30.33 -5.10
CA ASN A 78 -1.89 31.65 -5.42
C ASN A 78 -3.41 31.73 -5.27
N ARG A 79 -4.07 30.76 -4.64
CA ARG A 79 -5.51 30.83 -4.37
C ARG A 79 -5.75 31.61 -3.08
N SER A 80 -6.53 32.69 -3.19
CA SER A 80 -7.12 33.37 -2.03
C SER A 80 -8.00 32.37 -1.27
N GLY A 81 -7.95 32.37 0.07
CA GLY A 81 -8.77 31.52 0.91
C GLY A 81 -7.97 30.81 2.01
N ARG A 82 -8.61 29.83 2.68
CA ARG A 82 -7.99 29.05 3.75
C ARG A 82 -6.76 28.29 3.22
N PRO A 83 -5.62 28.32 3.93
CA PRO A 83 -4.43 27.52 3.56
C PRO A 83 -4.77 26.03 3.45
N ALA A 84 -4.16 25.36 2.45
CA ALA A 84 -4.34 23.92 2.27
C ALA A 84 -3.67 23.16 3.42
N TYR A 85 -4.30 22.07 3.87
CA TYR A 85 -3.70 21.19 4.88
C TYR A 85 -2.33 20.63 4.42
N PRO A 86 -1.41 20.39 5.37
CA PRO A 86 -0.11 19.79 5.06
C PRO A 86 -0.26 18.49 4.24
N ILE A 87 0.58 18.33 3.21
CA ILE A 87 0.49 17.17 2.31
C ILE A 87 0.70 15.84 3.04
N MET A 88 1.61 15.84 4.01
CA MET A 88 1.90 14.63 4.81
C MET A 88 0.72 14.24 5.70
N LEU A 89 -0.01 15.21 6.25
CA LEU A 89 -1.26 14.95 6.97
C LEU A 89 -2.28 14.27 6.07
N MET A 90 -2.51 14.83 4.89
CA MET A 90 -3.46 14.27 3.92
C MET A 90 -3.06 12.88 3.44
N PHE A 91 -1.76 12.65 3.23
CA PHE A 91 -1.25 11.34 2.86
C PHE A 91 -1.38 10.32 3.99
N LYS A 92 -1.11 10.68 5.24
CA LYS A 92 -1.37 9.82 6.40
C LYS A 92 -2.86 9.46 6.53
N ILE A 93 -3.77 10.42 6.31
CA ILE A 93 -5.22 10.17 6.27
C ILE A 93 -5.54 9.14 5.17
N HIS A 94 -4.96 9.32 3.98
CA HIS A 94 -5.15 8.38 2.88
C HIS A 94 -4.66 6.96 3.23
N LEU A 95 -3.55 6.81 3.96
CA LEU A 95 -3.09 5.52 4.46
C LEU A 95 -4.05 4.89 5.47
N LEU A 96 -4.61 5.69 6.39
CA LEU A 96 -5.66 5.21 7.30
C LEU A 96 -6.87 4.68 6.52
N GLN A 97 -7.29 5.37 5.45
CA GLN A 97 -8.36 4.89 4.58
C GLN A 97 -8.05 3.51 3.95
N GLN A 98 -6.78 3.27 3.55
CA GLN A 98 -6.42 1.97 2.99
C GLN A 98 -6.38 0.87 4.07
N TRP A 99 -5.75 1.12 5.21
CA TRP A 99 -5.58 0.11 6.27
C TRP A 99 -6.89 -0.27 6.96
N TYR A 100 -7.82 0.69 7.11
CA TYR A 100 -9.07 0.49 7.82
C TYR A 100 -10.31 0.47 6.90
N ASN A 101 -10.09 0.50 5.57
CA ASN A 101 -11.13 0.49 4.54
C ASN A 101 -12.20 1.58 4.74
N LEU A 102 -11.77 2.82 5.00
CA LEU A 102 -12.66 3.94 5.30
C LEU A 102 -13.02 4.72 4.03
N SER A 103 -14.29 5.08 3.90
CA SER A 103 -14.72 6.13 2.98
C SER A 103 -14.28 7.51 3.48
N ASP A 104 -14.40 8.55 2.65
CA ASP A 104 -14.00 9.91 3.03
C ASP A 104 -14.76 10.40 4.26
N ARG A 105 -16.08 10.19 4.31
CA ARG A 105 -16.93 10.53 5.47
C ARG A 105 -16.58 9.70 6.72
N GLN A 106 -16.28 8.43 6.53
CA GLN A 106 -15.84 7.59 7.64
C GLN A 106 -14.47 7.99 8.16
N ALA A 107 -13.55 8.41 7.29
CA ALA A 107 -12.25 8.90 7.71
C ALA A 107 -12.38 10.18 8.55
N GLU A 108 -13.14 11.17 8.10
CA GLU A 108 -13.46 12.37 8.88
C GLU A 108 -14.05 12.02 10.24
N PHE A 109 -15.10 11.18 10.27
CA PHE A 109 -15.75 10.77 11.51
C PHE A 109 -14.79 10.05 12.45
N GLN A 110 -14.06 9.03 11.95
CA GLN A 110 -13.16 8.21 12.76
C GLN A 110 -11.95 8.99 13.30
N ILE A 111 -11.44 10.00 12.58
CA ILE A 111 -10.35 10.86 13.06
C ILE A 111 -10.85 11.77 14.20
N ASN A 112 -12.10 12.21 14.14
CA ASN A 112 -12.71 12.97 15.23
C ASN A 112 -12.99 12.11 16.46
N ASP A 113 -13.40 10.87 16.28
CA ASP A 113 -13.81 9.93 17.33
C ASP A 113 -12.62 9.24 18.02
N ARG A 114 -11.56 8.91 17.27
CA ARG A 114 -10.45 8.10 17.76
C ARG A 114 -9.19 8.89 18.04
N LEU A 115 -8.84 9.02 19.30
CA LEU A 115 -7.58 9.65 19.73
C LEU A 115 -6.34 9.00 19.14
N SER A 116 -6.34 7.66 18.94
CA SER A 116 -5.22 6.96 18.31
C SER A 116 -4.99 7.37 16.85
N PHE A 117 -6.04 7.76 16.12
CA PHE A 117 -5.91 8.29 14.77
C PHE A 117 -5.34 9.70 14.79
N ARG A 118 -5.81 10.56 15.69
CA ARG A 118 -5.25 11.92 15.88
C ARG A 118 -3.77 11.84 16.25
N LYS A 119 -3.39 10.97 17.20
CA LYS A 119 -1.99 10.72 17.58
C LYS A 119 -1.13 10.28 16.38
N PHE A 120 -1.62 9.36 15.55
CA PHE A 120 -0.91 8.94 14.32
C PHE A 120 -0.72 10.09 13.33
N LEU A 121 -1.71 10.95 13.18
CA LEU A 121 -1.70 12.11 12.29
C LEU A 121 -0.86 13.27 12.84
N GLY A 122 -0.58 13.30 14.14
CA GLY A 122 0.06 14.43 14.81
C GLY A 122 -0.88 15.61 15.03
N LEU A 123 -2.21 15.34 15.16
CA LEU A 123 -3.22 16.34 15.41
C LEU A 123 -3.53 16.45 16.91
N GLY A 124 -3.44 17.65 17.45
CA GLY A 124 -3.93 17.99 18.79
C GLY A 124 -5.46 17.84 18.89
N ILE A 125 -6.00 17.82 20.13
CA ILE A 125 -7.45 17.64 20.36
C ILE A 125 -8.25 18.80 19.74
N GLU A 126 -7.75 20.01 19.83
CA GLU A 126 -8.43 21.23 19.36
C GLU A 126 -8.24 21.50 17.88
N GLU A 127 -7.28 20.81 17.25
CA GLU A 127 -7.01 21.01 15.84
C GLU A 127 -8.14 20.48 14.95
N SER A 128 -8.47 21.27 13.92
CA SER A 128 -9.51 20.91 12.97
C SER A 128 -9.10 19.73 12.09
N VAL A 129 -10.00 18.75 11.94
CA VAL A 129 -9.84 17.62 11.03
C VAL A 129 -10.27 18.03 9.62
N PRO A 130 -9.55 17.62 8.56
CA PRO A 130 -10.02 17.79 7.19
C PRO A 130 -11.37 17.11 6.97
N ASP A 131 -12.32 17.84 6.37
CA ASP A 131 -13.63 17.29 6.01
C ASP A 131 -13.55 16.29 4.86
N ALA A 132 -14.62 15.51 4.65
CA ALA A 132 -14.72 14.50 3.61
C ALA A 132 -14.46 15.07 2.20
N THR A 133 -14.91 16.30 1.93
CA THR A 133 -14.70 16.97 0.64
C THR A 133 -13.22 17.32 0.44
N THR A 134 -12.54 17.78 1.48
CA THR A 134 -11.10 18.05 1.44
C THR A 134 -10.30 16.77 1.20
N ILE A 135 -10.69 15.65 1.83
CA ILE A 135 -10.07 14.33 1.63
C ILE A 135 -10.28 13.85 0.19
N GLU A 136 -11.49 13.99 -0.34
CA GLU A 136 -11.81 13.65 -1.74
C GLU A 136 -10.99 14.50 -2.73
N ASN A 137 -10.92 15.82 -2.51
CA ASN A 137 -10.16 16.74 -3.35
C ASN A 137 -8.66 16.42 -3.35
N PHE A 138 -8.08 16.05 -2.21
CA PHE A 138 -6.68 15.60 -2.16
C PHE A 138 -6.47 14.36 -3.02
N ARG A 139 -7.33 13.35 -2.91
CA ARG A 139 -7.24 12.15 -3.73
C ARG A 139 -7.32 12.49 -5.20
N HIS A 140 -8.30 13.30 -5.61
CA HIS A 140 -8.53 13.63 -7.01
C HIS A 140 -7.42 14.52 -7.59
N GLN A 141 -7.10 15.64 -6.95
CA GLN A 141 -6.17 16.63 -7.49
C GLN A 141 -4.70 16.23 -7.34
N ILE A 142 -4.36 15.46 -6.33
CA ILE A 142 -2.98 15.10 -6.03
C ILE A 142 -2.69 13.67 -6.47
N LEU A 143 -3.41 12.69 -5.94
CA LEU A 143 -3.07 11.30 -6.21
C LEU A 143 -3.41 10.87 -7.64
N GLU A 144 -4.60 11.26 -8.15
CA GLU A 144 -5.08 10.86 -9.48
C GLU A 144 -4.40 11.71 -10.57
N GLN A 145 -4.59 13.03 -10.56
CA GLN A 145 -4.12 13.90 -11.65
C GLN A 145 -2.60 14.00 -11.77
N GLN A 146 -1.84 13.77 -10.71
CA GLN A 146 -0.38 13.88 -10.72
C GLN A 146 0.33 12.52 -10.71
N ASN A 147 -0.38 11.40 -10.84
CA ASN A 147 0.18 10.03 -10.87
C ASN A 147 1.14 9.72 -9.71
N ILE A 148 0.80 10.22 -8.52
CA ILE A 148 1.66 10.16 -7.35
C ILE A 148 1.98 8.72 -6.92
N GLY A 149 1.02 7.81 -7.01
CA GLY A 149 1.19 6.43 -6.56
C GLY A 149 2.34 5.70 -7.23
N LYS A 150 2.45 5.77 -8.56
CA LYS A 150 3.55 5.14 -9.32
C LYS A 150 4.91 5.70 -8.95
N GLY A 151 5.01 7.02 -8.82
CA GLY A 151 6.25 7.68 -8.42
C GLY A 151 6.69 7.25 -7.03
N LEU A 152 5.76 7.23 -6.08
CA LEU A 152 6.04 6.83 -4.70
C LEU A 152 6.45 5.36 -4.59
N ILE A 153 5.84 4.44 -5.35
CA ILE A 153 6.27 3.03 -5.39
C ILE A 153 7.73 2.93 -5.84
N LYS A 154 8.16 3.71 -6.84
CA LYS A 154 9.56 3.72 -7.31
C LYS A 154 10.53 4.24 -6.26
N VAL A 155 10.16 5.30 -5.54
CA VAL A 155 10.98 5.84 -4.44
C VAL A 155 11.10 4.81 -3.33
N LEU A 156 10.01 4.18 -2.93
CA LEU A 156 10.02 3.12 -1.93
C LEU A 156 10.84 1.90 -2.38
N ASP A 157 10.76 1.48 -3.65
CA ASP A 157 11.60 0.41 -4.18
C ASP A 157 13.09 0.75 -4.07
N LYS A 158 13.47 2.00 -4.40
CA LYS A 158 14.84 2.49 -4.23
C LYS A 158 15.25 2.44 -2.77
N TYR A 159 14.48 3.01 -1.87
CA TYR A 159 14.72 2.99 -0.42
C TYR A 159 14.89 1.58 0.13
N PHE A 160 13.99 0.65 -0.21
CA PHE A 160 14.06 -0.75 0.26
C PHE A 160 15.30 -1.49 -0.25
N ARG A 161 15.83 -1.11 -1.41
CA ARG A 161 17.11 -1.61 -1.92
C ARG A 161 18.28 -1.06 -1.13
N GLU A 162 18.29 0.24 -0.84
CA GLU A 162 19.36 0.91 -0.09
C GLU A 162 19.49 0.35 1.33
N ILE A 163 18.39 0.09 2.00
CA ILE A 163 18.40 -0.56 3.34
C ILE A 163 18.56 -2.09 3.30
N GLY A 164 18.78 -2.68 2.11
CA GLY A 164 19.09 -4.10 1.92
C GLY A 164 17.92 -5.07 2.11
N LEU A 165 16.67 -4.58 2.08
CA LEU A 165 15.47 -5.43 2.16
C LEU A 165 15.17 -6.12 0.83
N ILE A 166 15.47 -5.48 -0.30
CA ILE A 166 15.31 -6.04 -1.64
C ILE A 166 16.70 -6.41 -2.17
N LYS A 167 16.95 -7.70 -2.34
CA LYS A 167 18.25 -8.25 -2.81
C LYS A 167 18.27 -8.61 -4.30
N LYS A 168 17.18 -8.40 -5.03
CA LYS A 168 17.04 -8.73 -6.46
C LYS A 168 17.30 -10.23 -6.78
N GLU A 169 17.04 -11.13 -5.84
CA GLU A 169 17.25 -12.58 -6.02
C GLU A 169 16.15 -13.24 -6.86
N GLY A 170 15.06 -12.55 -7.14
CA GLY A 170 13.95 -13.00 -7.94
C GLY A 170 12.65 -12.28 -7.65
N ASN A 171 11.78 -12.26 -8.64
CA ASN A 171 10.51 -11.55 -8.59
C ASN A 171 9.35 -12.50 -8.87
N LEU A 172 8.26 -12.24 -8.19
CA LEU A 172 6.99 -12.94 -8.36
C LEU A 172 6.02 -12.00 -9.09
N VAL A 173 5.47 -12.47 -10.19
CA VAL A 173 4.43 -11.74 -10.92
C VAL A 173 3.13 -12.52 -10.87
N ASP A 174 2.08 -11.87 -10.43
CA ASP A 174 0.74 -12.46 -10.40
C ASP A 174 -0.33 -11.39 -10.51
N ALA A 175 -1.53 -11.79 -10.91
CA ALA A 175 -2.66 -10.91 -11.08
C ALA A 175 -3.83 -11.30 -10.19
N THR A 176 -4.54 -10.29 -9.70
CA THR A 176 -5.77 -10.49 -8.95
C THR A 176 -6.93 -9.76 -9.60
N PHE A 177 -8.10 -10.38 -9.55
CA PHE A 177 -9.32 -9.73 -10.01
C PHE A 177 -9.77 -8.64 -9.02
N LEU A 178 -10.08 -7.48 -9.59
CA LEU A 178 -10.57 -6.29 -8.91
C LEU A 178 -12.01 -6.05 -9.37
N GLN A 179 -12.98 -6.42 -8.56
CA GLN A 179 -14.39 -6.26 -8.89
C GLN A 179 -14.76 -4.78 -9.00
N ALA A 180 -15.41 -4.37 -10.08
CA ALA A 180 -15.99 -3.03 -10.18
C ALA A 180 -17.28 -2.90 -9.36
N ASN A 181 -17.58 -1.69 -8.88
CA ASN A 181 -18.80 -1.42 -8.11
C ASN A 181 -20.08 -1.45 -8.96
N SER A 182 -19.96 -1.15 -10.26
CA SER A 182 -21.07 -1.19 -11.18
C SER A 182 -21.32 -2.60 -11.70
N LYS A 183 -22.61 -2.95 -11.88
CA LYS A 183 -23.00 -4.17 -12.59
C LYS A 183 -22.80 -3.98 -14.09
N CYS A 184 -22.42 -5.06 -14.78
CA CYS A 184 -22.43 -5.08 -16.24
C CYS A 184 -23.88 -4.96 -16.71
N HIS A 185 -24.32 -3.77 -17.13
CA HIS A 185 -25.59 -3.61 -17.81
C HIS A 185 -25.37 -3.74 -19.33
N LYS A 186 -26.16 -4.57 -19.98
CA LYS A 186 -26.18 -4.69 -21.46
C LYS A 186 -26.48 -3.36 -22.16
N ASN A 187 -27.20 -2.47 -21.49
CA ASN A 187 -27.44 -1.09 -21.93
C ASN A 187 -26.50 -0.17 -21.14
N LEU A 188 -25.60 0.48 -21.85
CA LEU A 188 -24.65 1.48 -21.34
C LEU A 188 -25.41 2.74 -20.87
N ASN A 189 -26.08 2.66 -19.73
CA ASN A 189 -26.61 3.84 -19.08
C ASN A 189 -25.45 4.72 -18.60
N GLN A 190 -25.65 6.04 -18.54
CA GLN A 190 -24.66 7.05 -18.14
C GLN A 190 -23.95 6.75 -16.80
N ASN A 191 -24.45 5.80 -16.02
CA ASN A 191 -23.94 5.39 -14.72
C ASN A 191 -23.04 4.14 -14.74
N SER A 192 -22.74 3.53 -15.90
CA SER A 192 -21.86 2.37 -15.99
C SER A 192 -20.38 2.81 -16.06
N ASP A 193 -19.49 1.98 -15.48
CA ASP A 193 -18.05 2.17 -15.62
C ASP A 193 -17.62 1.81 -17.05
N LYS A 194 -17.18 2.82 -17.84
CA LYS A 194 -16.84 2.67 -19.26
C LYS A 194 -15.56 1.87 -19.50
N ASP A 195 -14.68 1.77 -18.51
CA ASP A 195 -13.37 1.12 -18.62
C ASP A 195 -13.37 -0.30 -18.07
N ALA A 196 -14.24 -0.59 -17.10
CA ALA A 196 -14.40 -1.95 -16.60
C ALA A 196 -14.95 -2.88 -17.69
N ARG A 197 -14.50 -4.13 -17.69
CA ARG A 197 -14.92 -5.14 -18.67
C ARG A 197 -15.29 -6.45 -17.97
N ALA A 198 -16.12 -7.23 -18.66
CA ALA A 198 -16.41 -8.60 -18.24
C ALA A 198 -15.22 -9.50 -18.58
N GLY A 199 -14.62 -10.08 -17.56
CA GLY A 199 -13.60 -11.11 -17.66
C GLY A 199 -14.11 -12.45 -17.15
N TYR A 200 -13.26 -13.46 -17.10
CA TYR A 200 -13.62 -14.80 -16.60
C TYR A 200 -14.15 -14.80 -15.15
N LYS A 201 -13.61 -13.91 -14.31
CA LYS A 201 -13.97 -13.82 -12.87
C LYS A 201 -15.11 -12.83 -12.57
N GLY A 202 -15.58 -12.10 -13.58
CA GLY A 202 -16.65 -11.10 -13.42
C GLY A 202 -16.37 -9.78 -14.12
N PHE A 203 -17.17 -8.75 -13.77
CA PHE A 203 -17.02 -7.41 -14.33
C PHE A 203 -16.11 -6.55 -13.47
N GLY A 204 -15.04 -6.03 -14.08
CA GLY A 204 -14.05 -5.23 -13.35
C GLY A 204 -12.72 -5.07 -14.07
N TYR A 205 -11.65 -5.19 -13.28
CA TYR A 205 -10.27 -4.98 -13.68
C TYR A 205 -9.39 -6.15 -13.24
N SER A 206 -8.20 -6.25 -13.80
CA SER A 206 -7.13 -7.15 -13.36
C SER A 206 -5.97 -6.32 -12.83
N GLY A 207 -5.58 -6.51 -11.57
CA GLY A 207 -4.44 -5.86 -10.94
C GLY A 207 -3.25 -6.80 -10.86
N THR A 208 -2.18 -6.49 -11.59
CA THR A 208 -0.94 -7.26 -11.62
C THR A 208 0.10 -6.63 -10.70
N ILE A 209 0.80 -7.42 -9.91
CA ILE A 209 1.90 -6.98 -9.05
C ILE A 209 3.21 -7.65 -9.46
N ASN A 210 4.30 -6.92 -9.32
CA ASN A 210 5.67 -7.42 -9.31
C ASN A 210 6.20 -7.30 -7.87
N MET A 211 6.53 -8.43 -7.26
CA MET A 211 6.88 -8.53 -5.85
C MET A 211 8.24 -9.23 -5.68
N ASP A 212 9.09 -8.72 -4.79
CA ASP A 212 10.35 -9.39 -4.44
C ASP A 212 10.08 -10.73 -3.76
N LYS A 213 10.76 -11.78 -4.23
CA LYS A 213 10.59 -13.17 -3.77
C LYS A 213 10.84 -13.35 -2.28
N LYS A 214 11.81 -12.64 -1.72
CA LYS A 214 12.30 -12.85 -0.36
C LYS A 214 11.61 -11.95 0.66
N SER A 215 11.64 -10.66 0.44
CA SER A 215 11.03 -9.66 1.34
C SER A 215 9.50 -9.65 1.24
N LYS A 216 8.93 -10.06 0.12
CA LYS A 216 7.51 -9.93 -0.25
C LYS A 216 7.06 -8.47 -0.37
N LEU A 217 7.98 -7.52 -0.61
CA LEU A 217 7.65 -6.14 -0.91
C LEU A 217 7.24 -6.00 -2.38
N ILE A 218 6.19 -5.24 -2.64
CA ILE A 218 5.70 -4.95 -3.99
C ILE A 218 6.61 -3.88 -4.58
N ARG A 219 7.18 -4.17 -5.74
CA ARG A 219 8.12 -3.32 -6.46
C ARG A 219 7.45 -2.48 -7.55
N ASN A 220 6.40 -3.03 -8.15
CA ASN A 220 5.61 -2.34 -9.17
C ASN A 220 4.21 -2.94 -9.27
N VAL A 221 3.26 -2.17 -9.78
CA VAL A 221 1.88 -2.61 -10.03
C VAL A 221 1.38 -2.08 -11.37
N TYR A 222 0.44 -2.82 -11.97
CA TYR A 222 -0.23 -2.40 -13.19
C TYR A 222 -1.68 -2.88 -13.21
N VAL A 223 -2.59 -2.07 -13.71
CA VAL A 223 -4.02 -2.40 -13.77
C VAL A 223 -4.49 -2.38 -15.20
N THR A 224 -5.27 -3.39 -15.59
CA THR A 224 -5.90 -3.53 -16.90
C THR A 224 -7.40 -3.82 -16.75
N PRO A 225 -8.23 -3.54 -17.78
CA PRO A 225 -9.57 -4.10 -17.83
C PRO A 225 -9.57 -5.62 -17.73
N ALA A 226 -10.58 -6.22 -17.09
CA ALA A 226 -10.59 -7.67 -16.77
C ALA A 226 -10.65 -8.60 -18.00
N ASN A 227 -10.99 -8.09 -19.19
CA ASN A 227 -10.95 -8.84 -20.44
C ASN A 227 -9.56 -8.92 -21.08
N ILE A 228 -8.59 -8.15 -20.57
CA ILE A 228 -7.21 -8.23 -21.03
C ILE A 228 -6.53 -9.42 -20.34
N LEU A 229 -5.85 -10.24 -21.15
CA LEU A 229 -5.14 -11.41 -20.64
C LEU A 229 -3.92 -10.99 -19.79
N ASP A 230 -3.73 -11.64 -18.65
CA ASP A 230 -2.72 -11.27 -17.65
C ASP A 230 -1.29 -11.16 -18.22
N PHE A 231 -0.96 -11.97 -19.22
CA PHE A 231 0.37 -11.90 -19.85
C PHE A 231 0.66 -10.57 -20.57
N LYS A 232 -0.37 -9.81 -20.99
CA LYS A 232 -0.20 -8.49 -21.60
C LYS A 232 0.17 -7.41 -20.57
N ALA A 233 -0.09 -7.69 -19.29
CA ALA A 233 0.30 -6.81 -18.18
C ALA A 233 1.74 -7.08 -17.68
N LEU A 234 2.43 -8.06 -18.23
CA LEU A 234 3.76 -8.45 -17.77
C LEU A 234 4.81 -7.38 -18.05
N ASP A 235 4.89 -6.90 -19.29
CA ASP A 235 5.87 -5.90 -19.69
C ASP A 235 5.79 -4.59 -18.88
N PRO A 236 4.61 -3.98 -18.68
CA PRO A 236 4.53 -2.75 -17.89
C PRO A 236 4.83 -2.94 -16.40
N VAL A 237 4.75 -4.15 -15.87
CA VAL A 237 4.98 -4.40 -14.45
C VAL A 237 6.44 -4.78 -14.14
N LEU A 238 7.22 -5.24 -15.16
CA LEU A 238 8.63 -5.53 -15.00
C LEU A 238 9.46 -4.23 -14.90
N LEU A 239 10.54 -4.29 -14.12
CA LEU A 239 11.47 -3.16 -13.92
C LEU A 239 12.74 -3.29 -14.78
N GLY A 240 13.01 -4.48 -15.32
CA GLY A 240 14.18 -4.77 -16.16
C GLY A 240 15.45 -5.13 -15.39
N ASP A 241 15.37 -5.23 -14.08
CA ASP A 241 16.50 -5.59 -13.22
C ASP A 241 16.32 -6.95 -12.52
N GLU A 242 15.34 -7.72 -12.95
CA GLU A 242 14.99 -9.01 -12.38
C GLU A 242 16.00 -10.09 -12.79
N LYS A 243 16.62 -10.76 -11.82
CA LYS A 243 17.47 -11.94 -12.06
C LYS A 243 16.67 -13.22 -12.32
N GLU A 244 15.54 -13.34 -11.65
CA GLU A 244 14.61 -14.46 -11.82
C GLU A 244 13.18 -13.90 -11.85
N ILE A 245 12.33 -14.43 -12.73
CA ILE A 245 10.90 -14.08 -12.83
C ILE A 245 10.08 -15.35 -12.67
N TYR A 246 9.20 -15.37 -11.68
CA TYR A 246 8.26 -16.45 -11.41
C TYR A 246 6.84 -16.00 -11.70
N ALA A 247 6.16 -16.71 -12.58
CA ALA A 247 4.77 -16.40 -12.95
C ALA A 247 3.97 -17.68 -13.22
N ASP A 248 2.66 -17.57 -13.26
CA ASP A 248 1.79 -18.71 -13.49
C ASP A 248 1.71 -19.15 -14.97
N ARG A 249 0.89 -20.17 -15.23
CA ARG A 249 0.66 -20.71 -16.59
C ARG A 249 0.03 -19.69 -17.54
N GLY A 250 -0.66 -18.68 -17.03
CA GLY A 250 -1.26 -17.61 -17.82
C GLY A 250 -0.22 -16.79 -18.58
N TYR A 251 1.00 -16.73 -18.04
CA TYR A 251 2.13 -15.98 -18.61
C TYR A 251 3.00 -16.81 -19.58
N ALA A 252 2.69 -18.09 -19.81
CA ALA A 252 3.44 -18.95 -20.71
C ALA A 252 3.64 -18.38 -22.14
N PRO A 253 2.68 -17.65 -22.75
CA PRO A 253 2.87 -17.03 -24.06
C PRO A 253 4.04 -16.05 -24.13
N CYS A 254 4.40 -15.39 -23.01
CA CYS A 254 5.51 -14.43 -22.97
C CYS A 254 6.89 -15.06 -22.84
N ARG A 255 6.99 -16.37 -22.60
CA ARG A 255 8.27 -17.04 -22.31
C ARG A 255 9.33 -16.77 -23.39
N LYS A 256 8.96 -16.90 -24.68
CA LYS A 256 9.89 -16.67 -25.80
C LYS A 256 10.34 -15.21 -25.86
N SER A 257 9.42 -14.27 -25.89
CA SER A 257 9.74 -12.84 -25.94
C SER A 257 10.56 -12.37 -24.73
N LEU A 258 10.29 -12.92 -23.54
CA LEU A 258 11.10 -12.62 -22.34
C LEU A 258 12.50 -13.22 -22.42
N SER A 259 12.67 -14.45 -22.93
CA SER A 259 14.00 -15.03 -23.07
C SER A 259 14.87 -14.29 -24.09
N GLU A 260 14.27 -13.73 -25.13
CA GLU A 260 14.96 -12.89 -26.12
C GLU A 260 15.33 -11.53 -25.54
N ARG A 261 14.42 -10.90 -24.79
CA ARG A 261 14.62 -9.57 -24.21
C ARG A 261 15.51 -9.56 -22.97
N PHE A 262 15.44 -10.60 -22.16
CA PHE A 262 16.20 -10.75 -20.92
C PHE A 262 16.99 -12.06 -20.89
N PRO A 263 18.04 -12.22 -21.73
CA PRO A 263 18.75 -13.49 -21.90
C PRO A 263 19.42 -13.99 -20.60
N ASN A 264 19.75 -13.09 -19.69
CA ASN A 264 20.41 -13.42 -18.42
C ASN A 264 19.41 -13.64 -17.26
N THR A 265 18.10 -13.54 -17.52
CA THR A 265 17.07 -13.70 -16.49
C THR A 265 16.54 -15.15 -16.49
N LYS A 266 16.56 -15.78 -15.34
CA LYS A 266 15.97 -17.12 -15.18
C LYS A 266 14.44 -17.02 -15.17
N LEU A 267 13.80 -17.75 -16.10
CA LEU A 267 12.35 -17.76 -16.25
C LEU A 267 11.72 -18.96 -15.56
N GLY A 268 11.14 -18.73 -14.39
CA GLY A 268 10.32 -19.66 -13.63
C GLY A 268 8.83 -19.57 -14.00
N ILE A 269 8.49 -19.40 -15.26
CA ILE A 269 7.11 -19.38 -15.72
C ILE A 269 6.61 -20.81 -15.87
N MET A 270 5.45 -21.15 -15.30
CA MET A 270 4.92 -22.51 -15.35
C MET A 270 4.53 -22.91 -16.78
N PHE A 271 4.83 -24.17 -17.13
CA PHE A 271 4.42 -24.73 -18.42
C PHE A 271 2.92 -25.03 -18.42
N LYS A 272 2.30 -24.75 -19.55
CA LYS A 272 0.90 -25.10 -19.83
C LYS A 272 0.86 -26.44 -20.54
N ARG A 273 -0.12 -27.29 -20.25
CA ARG A 273 -0.36 -28.51 -21.03
C ARG A 273 -0.52 -28.14 -22.51
N HIS A 274 0.12 -28.92 -23.39
CA HIS A 274 -0.07 -28.76 -24.81
C HIS A 274 -1.52 -29.08 -25.18
N ARG A 275 -2.03 -28.43 -26.22
CA ARG A 275 -3.34 -28.82 -26.77
C ARG A 275 -3.12 -30.03 -27.65
N GLY A 276 -3.87 -31.11 -27.44
CA GLY A 276 -3.93 -32.24 -28.39
C GLY A 276 -4.48 -31.77 -29.73
N LYS A 277 -4.06 -32.45 -30.79
CA LYS A 277 -4.75 -32.33 -32.09
C LYS A 277 -6.14 -32.96 -31.98
N GLN A 278 -7.04 -32.56 -32.86
CA GLN A 278 -8.41 -33.03 -32.85
C GLN A 278 -8.42 -34.58 -32.96
N GLY A 279 -8.93 -35.26 -31.94
CA GLY A 279 -8.94 -36.75 -31.87
C GLY A 279 -7.74 -37.40 -31.16
N GLU A 280 -6.69 -36.64 -30.76
CA GLU A 280 -5.55 -37.18 -30.03
C GLU A 280 -5.51 -36.66 -28.59
N PRO A 281 -5.08 -37.47 -27.60
CA PRO A 281 -4.88 -37.00 -26.25
C PRO A 281 -3.78 -35.92 -26.23
N ALA A 282 -3.98 -34.87 -25.45
CA ALA A 282 -2.99 -33.80 -25.28
C ALA A 282 -1.67 -34.40 -24.75
N PRO A 283 -0.50 -34.12 -25.36
CA PRO A 283 0.77 -34.59 -24.85
C PRO A 283 1.00 -34.12 -23.43
N GLU A 284 1.44 -35.03 -22.58
CA GLU A 284 1.80 -34.72 -21.21
C GLU A 284 3.07 -33.85 -21.15
N LEU A 285 3.21 -33.10 -20.08
CA LEU A 285 4.44 -32.38 -19.75
C LEU A 285 5.54 -33.43 -19.45
N ASN A 286 6.76 -33.16 -19.90
CA ASN A 286 7.90 -33.99 -19.55
C ASN A 286 8.26 -33.79 -18.05
N ASP A 287 9.10 -34.69 -17.51
CA ASP A 287 9.39 -34.68 -16.06
C ASP A 287 10.12 -33.42 -15.61
N LYS A 288 10.98 -32.82 -16.42
CA LYS A 288 11.63 -31.54 -16.15
C LYS A 288 10.62 -30.37 -16.07
N GLU A 289 9.63 -30.38 -16.96
CA GLU A 289 8.55 -29.39 -16.95
C GLU A 289 7.63 -29.57 -15.74
N LYS A 290 7.32 -30.80 -15.36
CA LYS A 290 6.56 -31.13 -14.16
C LYS A 290 7.29 -30.64 -12.90
N GLU A 291 8.60 -30.95 -12.78
CA GLU A 291 9.45 -30.52 -11.67
C GLU A 291 9.53 -28.98 -11.57
N LEU A 292 9.77 -28.30 -12.71
CA LEU A 292 9.78 -26.84 -12.76
C LEU A 292 8.44 -26.27 -12.29
N ASN A 293 7.32 -26.83 -12.73
CA ASN A 293 6.00 -26.39 -12.31
C ASN A 293 5.78 -26.53 -10.80
N VAL A 294 6.22 -27.63 -10.19
CA VAL A 294 6.14 -27.87 -8.75
C VAL A 294 6.97 -26.82 -7.98
N ASN A 295 8.21 -26.59 -8.43
CA ASN A 295 9.10 -25.62 -7.81
C ASN A 295 8.57 -24.19 -7.95
N CYS A 296 8.07 -23.80 -9.13
CA CYS A 296 7.46 -22.50 -9.37
C CYS A 296 6.20 -22.30 -8.52
N ALA A 297 5.35 -23.32 -8.38
CA ALA A 297 4.14 -23.23 -7.56
C ALA A 297 4.46 -22.94 -6.09
N LYS A 298 5.46 -23.63 -5.50
CA LYS A 298 5.92 -23.40 -4.12
C LYS A 298 6.43 -21.98 -3.91
N ILE A 299 7.19 -21.45 -4.88
CA ILE A 299 7.73 -20.09 -4.79
C ILE A 299 6.60 -19.07 -4.96
N ARG A 300 5.69 -19.30 -5.92
CA ARG A 300 4.59 -18.42 -6.27
C ARG A 300 3.54 -18.27 -5.15
N ALA A 301 3.33 -19.31 -4.35
CA ALA A 301 2.41 -19.26 -3.20
C ALA A 301 2.69 -18.07 -2.26
N ARG A 302 3.91 -17.50 -2.29
CA ARG A 302 4.26 -16.30 -1.50
C ARG A 302 3.52 -15.04 -1.93
N VAL A 303 3.08 -14.94 -3.21
CA VAL A 303 2.34 -13.76 -3.70
C VAL A 303 0.94 -13.69 -3.13
N GLU A 304 0.35 -14.84 -2.81
CA GLU A 304 -0.97 -14.91 -2.18
C GLU A 304 -1.03 -14.18 -0.85
N HIS A 305 0.11 -14.08 -0.14
CA HIS A 305 0.20 -13.30 1.09
C HIS A 305 -0.14 -11.82 0.86
N ALA A 306 0.35 -11.19 -0.21
CA ALA A 306 0.05 -9.79 -0.49
C ALA A 306 -1.45 -9.59 -0.77
N PHE A 307 -2.01 -10.41 -1.65
CA PHE A 307 -3.44 -10.35 -1.96
C PHE A 307 -4.33 -10.70 -0.76
N GLY A 308 -3.89 -11.67 0.06
CA GLY A 308 -4.57 -12.03 1.29
C GLY A 308 -4.64 -10.86 2.27
N VAL A 309 -3.54 -10.16 2.52
CA VAL A 309 -3.52 -8.98 3.39
C VAL A 309 -4.41 -7.88 2.85
N MET A 310 -4.33 -7.55 1.57
CA MET A 310 -5.16 -6.51 0.96
C MET A 310 -6.66 -6.84 1.08
N LYS A 311 -7.04 -8.09 0.78
CA LYS A 311 -8.45 -8.51 0.76
C LYS A 311 -9.03 -8.76 2.14
N SER A 312 -8.32 -9.49 3.01
CA SER A 312 -8.86 -9.89 4.32
C SER A 312 -8.54 -8.89 5.43
N LYS A 313 -7.31 -8.34 5.48
CA LYS A 313 -6.91 -7.44 6.55
C LYS A 313 -7.32 -5.99 6.29
N PHE A 314 -7.14 -5.51 5.04
CA PHE A 314 -7.57 -4.15 4.67
C PHE A 314 -9.01 -4.10 4.16
N GLY A 315 -9.72 -5.21 4.15
CA GLY A 315 -11.13 -5.28 3.75
C GLY A 315 -11.40 -4.93 2.28
N PHE A 316 -10.37 -4.98 1.42
CA PHE A 316 -10.51 -4.62 0.02
C PHE A 316 -11.29 -5.70 -0.73
N SER A 317 -12.55 -5.43 -1.07
CA SER A 317 -13.42 -6.35 -1.80
C SER A 317 -13.70 -5.91 -3.23
N ARG A 318 -13.80 -4.60 -3.48
CA ARG A 318 -14.15 -4.04 -4.79
C ARG A 318 -13.58 -2.64 -4.99
N ILE A 319 -13.46 -2.24 -6.25
CA ILE A 319 -13.15 -0.86 -6.65
C ILE A 319 -14.44 -0.03 -6.59
N MET A 320 -14.47 0.97 -5.74
CA MET A 320 -15.62 1.88 -5.58
C MET A 320 -15.61 3.02 -6.61
N TYR A 321 -14.47 3.28 -7.23
CA TYR A 321 -14.27 4.32 -8.23
C TYR A 321 -14.54 3.80 -9.64
N ARG A 322 -14.93 4.71 -10.53
CA ARG A 322 -15.08 4.42 -11.97
C ARG A 322 -13.83 4.90 -12.70
N THR A 323 -13.51 4.35 -13.81
CA THR A 323 -12.35 4.55 -14.70
C THR A 323 -11.12 3.70 -14.34
N LEU A 324 -10.40 3.32 -15.38
CA LEU A 324 -9.16 2.54 -15.26
C LEU A 324 -8.10 3.31 -14.46
N GLU A 325 -8.00 4.61 -14.68
CA GLU A 325 -7.04 5.47 -13.99
C GLU A 325 -7.27 5.44 -12.47
N ARG A 326 -8.51 5.67 -12.01
CA ARG A 326 -8.87 5.64 -10.59
C ARG A 326 -8.72 4.26 -9.96
N ALA A 327 -9.02 3.20 -10.74
CA ALA A 327 -8.77 1.84 -10.32
C ALA A 327 -7.26 1.59 -10.12
N GLY A 328 -6.43 2.14 -11.01
CA GLY A 328 -4.97 2.14 -10.89
C GLY A 328 -4.50 2.81 -9.60
N VAL A 329 -4.91 4.06 -9.36
CA VAL A 329 -4.55 4.82 -8.15
C VAL A 329 -4.97 4.09 -6.87
N LYS A 330 -6.16 3.49 -6.84
CA LYS A 330 -6.59 2.69 -5.69
C LYS A 330 -5.70 1.48 -5.47
N PHE A 331 -5.31 0.78 -6.53
CA PHE A 331 -4.46 -0.40 -6.43
C PHE A 331 -3.01 -0.04 -6.04
N GLU A 332 -2.47 1.06 -6.56
CA GLU A 332 -1.19 1.64 -6.15
C GLU A 332 -1.18 2.01 -4.67
N SER A 333 -2.25 2.68 -4.20
CA SER A 333 -2.41 3.04 -2.79
C SER A 333 -2.45 1.82 -1.86
N LEU A 334 -3.13 0.75 -2.29
CA LEU A 334 -3.15 -0.52 -1.55
C LEU A 334 -1.77 -1.19 -1.52
N ALA A 335 -1.02 -1.13 -2.63
CA ALA A 335 0.33 -1.67 -2.70
C ALA A 335 1.29 -0.91 -1.75
N ILE A 336 1.19 0.42 -1.70
CA ILE A 336 1.95 1.26 -0.77
C ILE A 336 1.59 0.92 0.69
N ALA A 337 0.30 0.86 1.00
CA ALA A 337 -0.19 0.51 2.34
C ALA A 337 0.26 -0.90 2.77
N TYR A 338 0.26 -1.85 1.83
CA TYR A 338 0.79 -3.19 2.05
C TYR A 338 2.31 -3.18 2.29
N ASN A 339 3.06 -2.42 1.51
CA ASN A 339 4.51 -2.32 1.69
C ASN A 339 4.88 -1.79 3.07
N PHE A 340 4.18 -0.79 3.57
CA PHE A 340 4.41 -0.27 4.93
C PHE A 340 4.04 -1.30 6.00
N TYR A 341 2.90 -1.98 5.85
CA TYR A 341 2.53 -3.09 6.72
C TYR A 341 3.59 -4.19 6.73
N ARG A 342 4.11 -4.54 5.54
CA ARG A 342 5.16 -5.56 5.40
C ARG A 342 6.50 -5.09 5.97
N LEU A 343 6.83 -3.81 5.80
CA LEU A 343 8.01 -3.18 6.37
C LEU A 343 8.04 -3.33 7.90
N GLY A 344 6.94 -3.05 8.59
CA GLY A 344 6.82 -3.23 10.04
C GLY A 344 7.17 -4.66 10.47
N PHE A 345 6.65 -5.66 9.75
CA PHE A 345 7.01 -7.06 10.03
C PHE A 345 8.50 -7.35 9.81
N LEU A 346 9.09 -6.83 8.72
CA LEU A 346 10.50 -7.07 8.40
C LEU A 346 11.45 -6.40 9.38
N MET A 347 11.12 -5.22 9.88
CA MET A 347 11.92 -4.51 10.89
C MET A 347 11.91 -5.23 12.22
N ARG A 348 10.73 -5.69 12.69
CA ARG A 348 10.64 -6.53 13.92
C ARG A 348 11.47 -7.80 13.84
N THR A 349 11.52 -8.44 12.68
CA THR A 349 12.33 -9.67 12.51
C THR A 349 13.82 -9.37 12.50
N LYS A 350 14.25 -8.20 12.06
CA LYS A 350 15.66 -7.78 12.16
C LYS A 350 16.05 -7.47 13.60
N ASP A 351 15.21 -6.75 14.34
CA ASP A 351 15.46 -6.38 15.74
C ASP A 351 15.55 -7.62 16.65
N ASN A 352 14.83 -8.70 16.32
CA ASN A 352 14.87 -9.96 17.06
C ASN A 352 16.08 -10.87 16.70
N CYS A 353 16.80 -10.55 15.63
CA CYS A 353 17.98 -11.33 15.18
C CYS A 353 19.32 -10.62 15.43
N ALA A 354 19.29 -9.40 15.94
CA ALA A 354 20.45 -8.61 16.36
C ALA A 354 20.63 -8.67 17.87
#